data_89d4518260af299b8f83e68f315818e4
#
_entry.id   89d4518260af299b8f83e68f315818e4
#
_cell.length_a   1.000
_cell.length_b   1.000
_cell.length_c   1.000
_cell.angle_alpha   90.00
_cell.angle_beta   90.00
_cell.angle_gamma   90.00
#
_symmetry.space_group_name_H-M   'P 1'
#
loop_
_entity.id
_entity.type
_entity.pdbx_description
1 polymer ?
#
loop_
_entity_poly.entity_id
_entity_poly.type
_entity_poly.pdbx_seq_one_letter_code
_entity_poly.pdbx_strand_id
1 'polypeptide(L)'
;MPNKFLSAMLAKWGRGEKLTPHAVSWSIAPKINSVYRLNDAALKEQMFYAFADEADIDDTIKLLGRCHRQQLDTARQLYQDIQSNLRCYRNFVIGVIPAEYKAYAGLVASKLADRYNKPAIVLREVDPTLWSGSFRSPVPLLSIINASGIAQAQGHESSAGIVVKKANLDRLCQWLDEQQIDTTDEYDVAAVLDISNITLELCEQIEQYGHLWGKDVPCPLMYSELAIPSNTAVLCGKAGNTFRSPPFIKFGCTEDEIAIFGTNKAKKLRLIYELSVNEYGGQRYPQAKIVDWEIEDVDEPVEPVLDWSAIFGD
;
A
#
# COMPACT_ATOMS: atom_id res chain seq x y z
N MET A 1 -20.73 -13.57 13.33
CA MET A 1 -19.42 -13.47 14.00
C MET A 1 -19.66 -13.50 15.50
N PRO A 2 -18.94 -14.30 16.29
CA PRO A 2 -19.25 -14.46 17.71
C PRO A 2 -18.90 -13.23 18.57
N ASN A 3 -17.89 -12.44 18.17
CA ASN A 3 -17.48 -11.26 18.95
C ASN A 3 -18.23 -10.01 18.48
N LYS A 4 -18.95 -9.35 19.38
CA LYS A 4 -19.79 -8.18 19.09
C LYS A 4 -18.98 -6.97 18.67
N PHE A 5 -17.81 -6.75 19.29
CA PHE A 5 -16.95 -5.61 18.96
C PHE A 5 -16.38 -5.71 17.55
N LEU A 6 -15.87 -6.89 17.17
CA LEU A 6 -15.39 -7.12 15.79
C LEU A 6 -16.53 -7.01 14.78
N SER A 7 -17.74 -7.49 15.11
CA SER A 7 -18.93 -7.34 14.28
C SER A 7 -19.27 -5.86 14.05
N ALA A 8 -19.23 -5.05 15.11
CA ALA A 8 -19.51 -3.63 15.03
C ALA A 8 -18.41 -2.86 14.26
N MET A 9 -17.13 -3.25 14.41
CA MET A 9 -16.03 -2.71 13.59
C MET A 9 -16.23 -3.01 12.11
N LEU A 10 -16.58 -4.25 11.77
CA LEU A 10 -16.84 -4.65 10.39
C LEU A 10 -18.04 -3.91 9.79
N ALA A 11 -19.14 -3.80 10.54
CA ALA A 11 -20.31 -3.03 10.13
C ALA A 11 -19.98 -1.54 9.88
N LYS A 12 -19.10 -0.96 10.71
CA LYS A 12 -18.73 0.47 10.61
C LYS A 12 -17.76 0.76 9.48
N TRP A 13 -16.78 -0.10 9.24
CA TRP A 13 -15.66 0.18 8.34
C TRP A 13 -15.49 -0.81 7.19
N GLY A 14 -16.12 -1.98 7.26
CA GLY A 14 -16.04 -3.03 6.23
C GLY A 14 -16.91 -2.77 5.00
N ARG A 15 -17.63 -1.66 4.93
CA ARG A 15 -18.43 -1.27 3.74
C ARG A 15 -19.37 -2.37 3.22
N GLY A 16 -19.94 -3.18 4.12
CA GLY A 16 -20.79 -4.31 3.75
C GLY A 16 -20.02 -5.59 3.40
N GLU A 17 -18.70 -5.57 3.45
CA GLU A 17 -17.87 -6.75 3.19
C GLU A 17 -18.13 -7.86 4.23
N LYS A 18 -18.00 -9.11 3.75
CA LYS A 18 -17.90 -10.28 4.66
C LYS A 18 -16.57 -10.22 5.40
N LEU A 19 -16.47 -10.96 6.51
CA LEU A 19 -15.21 -11.11 7.21
C LEU A 19 -14.22 -11.92 6.35
N THR A 20 -13.30 -11.21 5.73
CA THR A 20 -12.22 -11.76 4.90
C THR A 20 -10.87 -11.33 5.46
N PRO A 21 -9.75 -11.98 5.11
CA PRO A 21 -8.41 -11.50 5.44
C PRO A 21 -8.19 -10.05 4.99
N HIS A 22 -8.70 -9.68 3.82
CA HIS A 22 -8.66 -8.30 3.31
C HIS A 22 -9.40 -7.33 4.24
N ALA A 23 -10.66 -7.63 4.61
CA ALA A 23 -11.42 -6.78 5.53
C ALA A 23 -10.74 -6.61 6.89
N VAL A 24 -10.11 -7.66 7.42
CA VAL A 24 -9.31 -7.57 8.65
C VAL A 24 -8.11 -6.65 8.46
N SER A 25 -7.32 -6.86 7.41
CA SER A 25 -6.06 -6.13 7.17
C SER A 25 -6.28 -4.64 6.89
N TRP A 26 -7.34 -4.28 6.17
CA TRP A 26 -7.60 -2.89 5.74
C TRP A 26 -8.61 -2.15 6.59
N SER A 27 -9.60 -2.83 7.14
CA SER A 27 -10.70 -2.18 7.84
C SER A 27 -10.62 -2.27 9.36
N ILE A 28 -10.08 -3.36 9.91
CA ILE A 28 -10.05 -3.63 11.36
C ILE A 28 -8.67 -3.35 11.97
N ALA A 29 -7.63 -4.06 11.50
CA ALA A 29 -6.31 -4.01 12.10
C ALA A 29 -5.68 -2.60 12.15
N PRO A 30 -5.84 -1.71 11.14
CA PRO A 30 -5.28 -0.35 11.22
C PRO A 30 -5.86 0.48 12.37
N LYS A 31 -7.15 0.27 12.72
CA LYS A 31 -7.80 0.99 13.83
C LYS A 31 -7.30 0.49 15.18
N ILE A 32 -7.17 -0.82 15.34
CA ILE A 32 -6.59 -1.44 16.55
C ILE A 32 -5.14 -0.98 16.72
N ASN A 33 -4.34 -1.06 15.67
CA ASN A 33 -2.93 -0.65 15.69
C ASN A 33 -2.74 0.84 16.03
N SER A 34 -3.72 1.71 15.71
CA SER A 34 -3.63 3.13 16.05
C SER A 34 -3.61 3.37 17.55
N VAL A 35 -4.38 2.61 18.33
CA VAL A 35 -4.39 2.70 19.81
C VAL A 35 -3.06 2.27 20.40
N TYR A 36 -2.46 1.18 19.89
CA TYR A 36 -1.16 0.73 20.38
C TYR A 36 -0.06 1.76 20.13
N ARG A 37 -0.13 2.50 19.02
CA ARG A 37 0.87 3.52 18.66
C ARG A 37 0.78 4.81 19.47
N LEU A 38 -0.41 5.16 19.96
CA LEU A 38 -0.59 6.35 20.82
C LEU A 38 0.00 6.19 22.22
N ASN A 39 0.40 4.97 22.60
CA ASN A 39 0.99 4.65 23.90
C ASN A 39 0.15 5.08 25.12
N ASP A 40 -1.18 5.10 24.97
CA ASP A 40 -2.13 5.42 26.01
C ASP A 40 -2.65 4.12 26.66
N ALA A 41 -2.35 3.93 27.94
CA ALA A 41 -2.72 2.71 28.66
C ALA A 41 -4.23 2.57 28.84
N ALA A 42 -4.92 3.69 29.12
CA ALA A 42 -6.38 3.68 29.33
C ALA A 42 -7.13 3.32 28.04
N LEU A 43 -6.66 3.79 26.90
CA LEU A 43 -7.24 3.41 25.60
C LEU A 43 -7.05 1.94 25.27
N LYS A 44 -5.87 1.38 25.60
CA LYS A 44 -5.59 -0.05 25.41
C LYS A 44 -6.49 -0.91 26.29
N GLU A 45 -6.67 -0.50 27.54
CA GLU A 45 -7.54 -1.16 28.50
C GLU A 45 -9.00 -1.11 28.04
N GLN A 46 -9.51 0.05 27.66
CA GLN A 46 -10.88 0.20 27.13
C GLN A 46 -11.10 -0.70 25.92
N MET A 47 -10.14 -0.78 24.99
CA MET A 47 -10.21 -1.66 23.84
C MET A 47 -10.22 -3.14 24.25
N PHE A 48 -9.41 -3.53 25.25
CA PHE A 48 -9.39 -4.87 25.78
C PHE A 48 -10.77 -5.27 26.35
N TYR A 49 -11.38 -4.41 27.17
CA TYR A 49 -12.74 -4.65 27.71
C TYR A 49 -13.82 -4.69 26.62
N ALA A 50 -13.65 -3.96 25.53
CA ALA A 50 -14.56 -4.05 24.39
C ALA A 50 -14.45 -5.44 23.68
N PHE A 51 -13.25 -6.02 23.60
CA PHE A 51 -13.07 -7.39 23.12
C PHE A 51 -13.67 -8.45 24.07
N ALA A 52 -13.70 -8.15 25.35
CA ALA A 52 -14.33 -9.01 26.38
C ALA A 52 -15.85 -8.81 26.51
N ASP A 53 -16.46 -7.94 25.68
CA ASP A 53 -17.87 -7.52 25.77
C ASP A 53 -18.23 -6.81 27.10
N GLU A 54 -17.25 -6.18 27.76
CA GLU A 54 -17.39 -5.53 29.08
C GLU A 54 -17.31 -3.99 29.00
N ALA A 55 -17.15 -3.40 27.81
CA ALA A 55 -17.14 -1.96 27.59
C ALA A 55 -18.22 -1.53 26.61
N ASP A 56 -18.53 -0.22 26.60
CA ASP A 56 -19.38 0.37 25.57
C ASP A 56 -18.70 0.27 24.20
N ILE A 57 -19.30 -0.56 23.35
CA ILE A 57 -18.78 -0.86 22.01
C ILE A 57 -18.86 0.38 21.10
N ASP A 58 -19.95 1.13 21.15
CA ASP A 58 -20.15 2.29 20.26
C ASP A 58 -19.19 3.42 20.60
N ASP A 59 -18.95 3.69 21.86
CA ASP A 59 -17.99 4.70 22.29
C ASP A 59 -16.56 4.28 22.00
N THR A 60 -16.24 2.99 22.18
CA THR A 60 -14.92 2.45 21.79
C THR A 60 -14.68 2.57 20.30
N ILE A 61 -15.67 2.27 19.45
CA ILE A 61 -15.57 2.43 17.99
C ILE A 61 -15.36 3.90 17.60
N LYS A 62 -16.08 4.84 18.20
CA LYS A 62 -15.88 6.27 17.95
C LYS A 62 -14.46 6.71 18.32
N LEU A 63 -13.96 6.19 19.44
CA LEU A 63 -12.61 6.46 19.93
C LEU A 63 -11.56 5.92 18.96
N LEU A 64 -11.66 4.65 18.55
CA LEU A 64 -10.77 4.05 17.55
C LEU A 64 -10.73 4.86 16.25
N GLY A 65 -11.88 5.34 15.79
CA GLY A 65 -11.97 6.18 14.60
C GLY A 65 -11.22 7.51 14.76
N ARG A 66 -11.27 8.13 15.95
CA ARG A 66 -10.49 9.35 16.25
C ARG A 66 -9.00 9.08 16.30
N CYS A 67 -8.58 8.04 17.02
CA CYS A 67 -7.18 7.62 17.12
C CYS A 67 -6.58 7.34 15.74
N HIS A 68 -7.32 6.64 14.91
CA HIS A 68 -6.84 6.32 13.55
C HIS A 68 -6.69 7.56 12.67
N ARG A 69 -7.64 8.51 12.72
CA ARG A 69 -7.50 9.79 11.99
C ARG A 69 -6.29 10.57 12.46
N GLN A 70 -6.14 10.74 13.78
CA GLN A 70 -4.96 11.40 14.36
C GLN A 70 -3.66 10.75 13.92
N GLN A 71 -3.60 9.42 13.90
CA GLN A 71 -2.43 8.69 13.41
C GLN A 71 -2.13 9.01 11.93
N LEU A 72 -3.14 9.02 11.07
CA LEU A 72 -2.97 9.31 9.64
C LEU A 72 -2.48 10.75 9.42
N ASP A 73 -3.05 11.72 10.15
CA ASP A 73 -2.68 13.13 10.03
C ASP A 73 -1.26 13.37 10.52
N THR A 74 -0.88 12.77 11.68
CA THR A 74 0.49 12.84 12.20
C THR A 74 1.48 12.18 11.23
N ALA A 75 1.16 11.00 10.69
CA ALA A 75 2.03 10.32 9.73
C ALA A 75 2.19 11.10 8.42
N ARG A 76 1.14 11.83 7.98
CA ARG A 76 1.20 12.71 6.81
C ARG A 76 2.12 13.90 7.08
N GLN A 77 1.97 14.55 8.24
CA GLN A 77 2.81 15.68 8.62
C GLN A 77 4.27 15.27 8.70
N LEU A 78 4.58 14.18 9.42
CA LEU A 78 5.95 13.67 9.51
C LEU A 78 6.55 13.30 8.15
N TYR A 79 5.74 12.77 7.23
CA TYR A 79 6.18 12.49 5.86
C TYR A 79 6.53 13.78 5.09
N GLN A 80 5.80 14.86 5.31
CA GLN A 80 6.11 16.17 4.71
C GLN A 80 7.38 16.78 5.34
N ASP A 81 7.49 16.74 6.65
CA ASP A 81 8.61 17.33 7.39
C ASP A 81 9.94 16.64 7.09
N ILE A 82 9.93 15.31 6.96
CA ILE A 82 11.14 14.52 6.69
C ILE A 82 11.79 14.85 5.34
N GLN A 83 11.03 15.39 4.37
CA GLN A 83 11.56 15.74 3.05
C GLN A 83 12.74 16.73 3.16
N SER A 84 12.74 17.60 4.17
CA SER A 84 13.79 18.59 4.38
C SER A 84 15.14 17.99 4.82
N ASN A 85 15.13 16.76 5.36
CA ASN A 85 16.33 16.06 5.83
C ASN A 85 16.53 14.68 5.17
N LEU A 86 15.72 14.39 4.13
CA LEU A 86 15.81 13.13 3.41
C LEU A 86 17.08 13.07 2.58
N ARG A 87 17.87 12.01 2.77
CA ARG A 87 19.03 11.69 1.94
C ARG A 87 18.65 10.56 0.99
N CYS A 88 18.74 10.81 -0.30
CA CYS A 88 18.45 9.85 -1.36
C CYS A 88 19.75 9.28 -1.90
N TYR A 89 19.92 7.98 -1.78
CA TYR A 89 21.03 7.21 -2.33
C TYR A 89 20.57 6.42 -3.56
N ARG A 90 21.52 5.80 -4.25
CA ARG A 90 21.21 4.96 -5.42
C ARG A 90 20.24 3.84 -5.05
N ASN A 91 20.48 3.15 -3.94
CA ASN A 91 19.79 1.92 -3.55
C ASN A 91 18.74 2.11 -2.45
N PHE A 92 18.70 3.25 -1.75
CA PHE A 92 17.79 3.48 -0.63
C PHE A 92 17.58 4.96 -0.35
N VAL A 93 16.62 5.25 0.52
CA VAL A 93 16.43 6.58 1.10
C VAL A 93 16.49 6.52 2.62
N ILE A 94 17.00 7.57 3.26
CA ILE A 94 17.11 7.65 4.71
C ILE A 94 16.75 9.05 5.20
N GLY A 95 15.96 9.13 6.26
CA GLY A 95 15.60 10.39 6.89
C GLY A 95 15.42 10.25 8.39
N VAL A 96 15.26 11.39 9.07
CA VAL A 96 15.16 11.48 10.52
C VAL A 96 13.86 12.15 10.92
N ILE A 97 13.19 11.58 11.93
CA ILE A 97 12.00 12.17 12.57
C ILE A 97 12.31 12.51 14.03
N PRO A 98 11.57 13.43 14.68
CA PRO A 98 11.72 13.73 16.09
C PRO A 98 11.55 12.49 16.99
N ALA A 99 12.27 12.48 18.10
CA ALA A 99 12.40 11.30 18.99
C ALA A 99 11.07 10.80 19.57
N GLU A 100 10.15 11.71 19.85
CA GLU A 100 8.82 11.45 20.41
C GLU A 100 7.90 10.65 19.46
N TYR A 101 8.17 10.69 18.15
CA TYR A 101 7.36 9.98 17.14
C TYR A 101 7.86 8.55 16.83
N LYS A 102 8.49 7.90 17.79
CA LYS A 102 8.99 6.50 17.67
C LYS A 102 8.02 5.56 16.95
N ALA A 103 6.75 5.61 17.35
CA ALA A 103 5.72 4.69 16.85
C ALA A 103 5.34 4.94 15.38
N TYR A 104 5.79 6.05 14.80
CA TYR A 104 5.47 6.46 13.42
C TYR A 104 6.59 6.14 12.42
N ALA A 105 7.80 5.80 12.89
CA ALA A 105 8.94 5.56 12.01
C ALA A 105 8.63 4.54 10.90
N GLY A 106 7.97 3.43 11.24
CA GLY A 106 7.58 2.42 10.27
C GLY A 106 6.49 2.87 9.28
N LEU A 107 5.58 3.78 9.68
CA LEU A 107 4.56 4.33 8.78
C LEU A 107 5.16 5.31 7.77
N VAL A 108 6.09 6.16 8.23
CA VAL A 108 6.80 7.09 7.37
C VAL A 108 7.71 6.32 6.43
N ALA A 109 8.42 5.29 6.92
CA ALA A 109 9.25 4.43 6.09
C ALA A 109 8.44 3.72 4.99
N SER A 110 7.22 3.22 5.28
CA SER A 110 6.35 2.65 4.25
C SER A 110 6.03 3.66 3.15
N LYS A 111 5.58 4.88 3.52
CA LYS A 111 5.26 5.93 2.54
C LYS A 111 6.47 6.34 1.69
N LEU A 112 7.67 6.34 2.26
CA LEU A 112 8.90 6.63 1.51
C LEU A 112 9.26 5.46 0.59
N ALA A 113 9.16 4.22 1.06
CA ALA A 113 9.44 3.04 0.23
C ALA A 113 8.49 2.98 -0.98
N ASP A 114 7.19 3.21 -0.75
CA ASP A 114 6.18 3.26 -1.81
C ASP A 114 6.46 4.39 -2.81
N ARG A 115 6.83 5.58 -2.32
CA ARG A 115 7.09 6.76 -3.19
C ARG A 115 8.33 6.60 -4.06
N TYR A 116 9.41 6.04 -3.50
CA TYR A 116 10.70 5.96 -4.17
C TYR A 116 10.96 4.60 -4.82
N ASN A 117 10.09 3.63 -4.62
CA ASN A 117 10.28 2.21 -4.98
C ASN A 117 11.67 1.70 -4.56
N LYS A 118 12.09 2.06 -3.34
CA LYS A 118 13.41 1.74 -2.77
C LYS A 118 13.29 1.44 -1.29
N PRO A 119 14.22 0.69 -0.70
CA PRO A 119 14.37 0.61 0.74
C PRO A 119 14.37 1.99 1.38
N ALA A 120 13.56 2.18 2.41
CA ALA A 120 13.45 3.42 3.15
C ALA A 120 13.74 3.19 4.62
N ILE A 121 14.68 3.96 5.18
CA ILE A 121 15.10 3.90 6.58
C ILE A 121 14.67 5.20 7.24
N VAL A 122 13.91 5.12 8.32
CA VAL A 122 13.51 6.28 9.12
C VAL A 122 14.06 6.13 10.53
N LEU A 123 14.94 7.04 10.89
CA LEU A 123 15.65 7.05 12.18
C LEU A 123 15.08 8.13 13.10
N ARG A 124 15.32 7.97 14.37
CA ARG A 124 15.16 8.97 15.43
C ARG A 124 16.33 8.90 16.41
N GLU A 125 16.61 9.98 17.05
CA GLU A 125 17.59 10.00 18.13
C GLU A 125 17.05 9.25 19.35
N VAL A 126 17.86 8.37 19.93
CA VAL A 126 17.58 7.72 21.24
C VAL A 126 18.35 8.44 22.33
N ASP A 127 19.62 8.67 22.07
CA ASP A 127 20.54 9.40 22.91
C ASP A 127 21.66 10.03 22.02
N PRO A 128 22.63 10.81 22.60
CA PRO A 128 23.67 11.45 21.82
C PRO A 128 24.55 10.52 20.99
N THR A 129 24.53 9.20 21.26
CA THR A 129 25.41 8.21 20.60
C THR A 129 24.65 7.27 19.66
N LEU A 130 23.31 7.22 19.74
CA LEU A 130 22.54 6.14 19.15
C LEU A 130 21.33 6.64 18.34
N TRP A 131 21.22 6.12 17.12
CA TRP A 131 20.02 6.17 16.31
C TRP A 131 19.22 4.85 16.43
N SER A 132 17.93 4.95 16.51
CA SER A 132 17.01 3.81 16.34
C SER A 132 15.86 4.21 15.41
N GLY A 133 15.28 3.25 14.73
CA GLY A 133 14.18 3.53 13.83
C GLY A 133 13.57 2.28 13.22
N SER A 134 13.03 2.44 12.05
CA SER A 134 12.43 1.35 11.27
C SER A 134 12.83 1.47 9.81
N PHE A 135 12.90 0.35 9.14
CA PHE A 135 12.96 0.35 7.69
C PHE A 135 11.74 -0.37 7.08
N ARG A 136 11.46 -0.02 5.83
CA ARG A 136 10.56 -0.72 4.92
C ARG A 136 11.26 -0.84 3.59
N SER A 137 11.06 -1.97 2.93
CA SER A 137 11.78 -2.30 1.70
C SER A 137 10.90 -3.13 0.78
N PRO A 138 10.90 -2.87 -0.52
CA PRO A 138 10.27 -3.75 -1.50
C PRO A 138 10.99 -5.11 -1.59
N VAL A 139 12.26 -5.17 -1.18
CA VAL A 139 13.12 -6.36 -1.27
C VAL A 139 13.67 -6.76 0.10
N PRO A 140 14.17 -8.00 0.28
CA PRO A 140 14.82 -8.43 1.52
C PRO A 140 16.01 -7.52 1.89
N LEU A 141 15.97 -6.88 3.05
CA LEU A 141 17.00 -5.93 3.51
C LEU A 141 17.59 -6.27 4.88
N LEU A 142 16.87 -7.01 5.73
CA LEU A 142 17.30 -7.32 7.11
C LEU A 142 18.63 -8.06 7.13
N SER A 143 18.75 -9.11 6.32
CA SER A 143 19.95 -9.92 6.20
C SER A 143 21.13 -9.08 5.69
N ILE A 144 20.89 -8.18 4.73
CA ILE A 144 21.87 -7.25 4.18
C ILE A 144 22.37 -6.30 5.29
N ILE A 145 21.49 -5.66 6.04
CA ILE A 145 21.89 -4.76 7.13
C ILE A 145 22.73 -5.49 8.18
N ASN A 146 22.29 -6.66 8.62
CA ASN A 146 22.98 -7.42 9.64
C ASN A 146 24.35 -7.95 9.19
N ALA A 147 24.49 -8.33 7.91
CA ALA A 147 25.75 -8.75 7.33
C ALA A 147 26.83 -7.63 7.35
N SER A 148 26.42 -6.37 7.37
CA SER A 148 27.35 -5.23 7.48
C SER A 148 28.16 -5.23 8.77
N GLY A 149 27.64 -5.78 9.88
CA GLY A 149 28.20 -5.64 11.21
C GLY A 149 28.23 -4.19 11.75
N ILE A 150 27.65 -3.22 11.01
CA ILE A 150 27.67 -1.78 11.32
C ILE A 150 26.42 -1.37 12.09
N ALA A 151 25.28 -1.97 11.76
CA ALA A 151 23.98 -1.78 12.38
C ALA A 151 23.36 -3.12 12.77
N GLN A 152 22.35 -3.08 13.62
CA GLN A 152 21.55 -4.26 13.97
C GLN A 152 20.10 -4.02 13.56
N ALA A 153 19.52 -5.01 12.89
CA ALA A 153 18.11 -4.99 12.53
C ALA A 153 17.40 -6.25 13.06
N GLN A 154 16.15 -6.08 13.51
CA GLN A 154 15.33 -7.16 14.04
C GLN A 154 13.89 -7.02 13.57
N GLY A 155 13.33 -8.09 12.98
CA GLY A 155 11.98 -8.15 12.43
C GLY A 155 11.90 -9.09 11.24
N HIS A 156 11.21 -8.66 10.20
CA HIS A 156 11.07 -9.39 8.92
C HIS A 156 12.06 -8.86 7.88
N GLU A 157 12.34 -9.64 6.86
CA GLU A 157 13.30 -9.29 5.81
C GLU A 157 13.02 -7.92 5.15
N SER A 158 11.76 -7.61 4.86
CA SER A 158 11.36 -6.36 4.22
C SER A 158 10.84 -5.30 5.20
N SER A 159 10.75 -5.60 6.51
CA SER A 159 10.21 -4.65 7.51
C SER A 159 10.71 -4.96 8.90
N ALA A 160 11.57 -4.10 9.44
CA ALA A 160 12.14 -4.32 10.76
C ALA A 160 12.47 -3.02 11.49
N GLY A 161 12.78 -3.18 12.78
CA GLY A 161 13.47 -2.16 13.56
C GLY A 161 14.97 -2.16 13.24
N ILE A 162 15.60 -0.99 13.33
CA ILE A 162 17.03 -0.83 13.11
C ILE A 162 17.64 0.03 14.23
N VAL A 163 18.86 -0.32 14.62
CA VAL A 163 19.69 0.43 15.58
C VAL A 163 21.09 0.60 15.00
N VAL A 164 21.61 1.82 15.04
CA VAL A 164 22.95 2.15 14.56
C VAL A 164 23.59 3.24 15.45
N LYS A 165 24.90 3.10 15.75
CA LYS A 165 25.66 4.16 16.43
C LYS A 165 25.73 5.38 15.50
N LYS A 166 25.56 6.59 16.05
CA LYS A 166 25.65 7.83 15.26
C LYS A 166 26.96 7.95 14.49
N ALA A 167 28.06 7.59 15.09
CA ALA A 167 29.39 7.62 14.46
C ALA A 167 29.53 6.65 13.28
N ASN A 168 28.64 5.67 13.16
CA ASN A 168 28.66 4.65 12.11
C ASN A 168 27.63 4.89 11.00
N LEU A 169 26.81 5.92 11.12
CA LEU A 169 25.69 6.13 10.19
C LEU A 169 26.17 6.31 8.75
N ASP A 170 27.14 7.16 8.52
CA ASP A 170 27.65 7.42 7.17
C ASP A 170 28.35 6.19 6.58
N ARG A 171 29.04 5.40 7.42
CA ARG A 171 29.61 4.13 7.00
C ARG A 171 28.54 3.11 6.62
N LEU A 172 27.42 3.07 7.35
CA LEU A 172 26.26 2.23 6.97
C LEU A 172 25.66 2.66 5.65
N CYS A 173 25.48 3.98 5.47
CA CYS A 173 24.93 4.52 4.23
C CYS A 173 25.82 4.19 3.03
N GLN A 174 27.13 4.37 3.14
CA GLN A 174 28.07 3.99 2.08
C GLN A 174 27.99 2.49 1.78
N TRP A 175 28.00 1.65 2.81
CA TRP A 175 27.96 0.20 2.63
C TRP A 175 26.67 -0.26 1.95
N LEU A 176 25.51 0.30 2.32
CA LEU A 176 24.23 -0.01 1.70
C LEU A 176 24.15 0.47 0.23
N ASP A 177 24.77 1.61 -0.09
CA ASP A 177 24.77 2.14 -1.45
C ASP A 177 25.67 1.35 -2.41
N GLU A 178 26.66 0.62 -1.86
CA GLU A 178 27.53 -0.28 -2.61
C GLU A 178 26.91 -1.66 -2.88
N GLN A 179 25.82 -2.02 -2.18
CA GLN A 179 25.15 -3.31 -2.39
C GLN A 179 24.42 -3.35 -3.74
N GLN A 180 24.39 -4.53 -4.33
CA GLN A 180 23.47 -4.79 -5.44
C GLN A 180 22.09 -5.11 -4.86
N ILE A 181 21.24 -4.09 -4.79
CA ILE A 181 19.85 -4.23 -4.38
C ILE A 181 19.01 -4.16 -5.65
N ASP A 182 18.55 -5.32 -6.09
CA ASP A 182 17.64 -5.41 -7.23
C ASP A 182 16.23 -5.16 -6.73
N THR A 183 15.62 -4.08 -7.22
CA THR A 183 14.24 -3.70 -6.94
C THR A 183 13.31 -4.00 -8.11
N THR A 184 13.74 -4.84 -9.04
CA THR A 184 12.89 -5.33 -10.12
C THR A 184 11.86 -6.27 -9.52
N ASP A 185 10.59 -5.92 -9.66
CA ASP A 185 9.50 -6.76 -9.20
C ASP A 185 9.34 -7.95 -10.15
N GLU A 186 9.37 -9.16 -9.61
CA GLU A 186 9.01 -10.39 -10.31
C GLU A 186 7.63 -10.83 -9.84
N TYR A 187 6.75 -11.09 -10.79
CA TYR A 187 5.37 -11.48 -10.52
C TYR A 187 5.07 -12.86 -11.08
N ASP A 188 4.57 -13.76 -10.23
CA ASP A 188 3.96 -15.00 -10.66
C ASP A 188 2.54 -14.72 -11.17
N VAL A 189 2.34 -14.77 -12.49
CA VAL A 189 1.02 -14.57 -13.09
C VAL A 189 0.32 -15.91 -13.32
N ALA A 190 -0.93 -16.00 -12.89
CA ALA A 190 -1.74 -17.21 -13.04
C ALA A 190 -2.19 -17.42 -14.49
N ALA A 191 -2.42 -16.35 -15.24
CA ALA A 191 -2.82 -16.41 -16.64
C ALA A 191 -2.52 -15.11 -17.39
N VAL A 192 -2.28 -15.26 -18.70
CA VAL A 192 -2.31 -14.16 -19.67
C VAL A 192 -3.70 -14.12 -20.26
N LEU A 193 -4.38 -12.99 -20.14
CA LEU A 193 -5.77 -12.82 -20.59
C LEU A 193 -5.88 -11.80 -21.72
N ASP A 194 -6.68 -12.13 -22.72
CA ASP A 194 -7.27 -11.12 -23.60
C ASP A 194 -8.33 -10.33 -22.82
N ILE A 195 -8.48 -9.02 -23.12
CA ILE A 195 -9.42 -8.15 -22.41
C ILE A 195 -10.86 -8.67 -22.53
N SER A 196 -11.23 -9.24 -23.68
CA SER A 196 -12.55 -9.83 -23.92
C SER A 196 -12.90 -10.97 -22.96
N ASN A 197 -11.89 -11.60 -22.36
CA ASN A 197 -12.03 -12.67 -21.37
C ASN A 197 -12.17 -12.15 -19.93
N ILE A 198 -12.07 -10.84 -19.70
CA ILE A 198 -12.33 -10.24 -18.39
C ILE A 198 -13.83 -10.06 -18.21
N THR A 199 -14.50 -11.17 -17.92
CA THR A 199 -15.96 -11.22 -17.77
C THR A 199 -16.36 -11.09 -16.30
N LEU A 200 -17.61 -10.67 -16.07
CA LEU A 200 -18.17 -10.66 -14.71
C LEU A 200 -18.17 -12.07 -14.10
N GLU A 201 -18.49 -13.09 -14.88
CA GLU A 201 -18.50 -14.47 -14.42
C GLU A 201 -17.12 -14.93 -13.91
N LEU A 202 -16.04 -14.60 -14.65
CA LEU A 202 -14.69 -14.91 -14.22
C LEU A 202 -14.32 -14.17 -12.92
N CYS A 203 -14.68 -12.89 -12.83
CA CYS A 203 -14.46 -12.11 -11.60
C CYS A 203 -15.21 -12.70 -10.41
N GLU A 204 -16.47 -13.13 -10.60
CA GLU A 204 -17.26 -13.78 -9.56
C GLU A 204 -16.71 -15.12 -9.13
N GLN A 205 -16.21 -15.93 -10.07
CA GLN A 205 -15.55 -17.20 -9.77
C GLN A 205 -14.30 -17.00 -8.90
N ILE A 206 -13.49 -15.96 -9.14
CA ILE A 206 -12.34 -15.63 -8.32
C ILE A 206 -12.78 -15.09 -6.96
N GLU A 207 -13.76 -14.17 -6.94
CA GLU A 207 -14.24 -13.53 -5.70
C GLU A 207 -14.82 -14.53 -4.69
N GLN A 208 -15.45 -15.63 -5.14
CA GLN A 208 -15.96 -16.66 -4.23
C GLN A 208 -14.87 -17.28 -3.36
N TYR A 209 -13.60 -17.28 -3.80
CA TYR A 209 -12.43 -17.72 -3.06
C TYR A 209 -11.75 -16.62 -2.26
N GLY A 210 -12.28 -15.41 -2.26
CA GLY A 210 -11.71 -14.25 -1.57
C GLY A 210 -11.44 -14.45 -0.07
N HIS A 211 -12.11 -15.41 0.55
CA HIS A 211 -11.87 -15.80 1.94
C HIS A 211 -10.57 -16.59 2.16
N LEU A 212 -9.94 -17.08 1.09
CA LEU A 212 -8.67 -17.82 1.12
C LEU A 212 -7.46 -16.89 0.89
N TRP A 213 -7.67 -15.74 0.20
CA TRP A 213 -6.57 -14.87 -0.18
C TRP A 213 -5.94 -14.20 1.03
N GLY A 214 -4.63 -14.35 1.18
CA GLY A 214 -3.84 -13.79 2.28
C GLY A 214 -2.35 -13.91 2.00
N LYS A 215 -1.54 -13.83 3.06
CA LYS A 215 -0.08 -13.81 2.93
C LYS A 215 0.48 -15.06 2.24
N ASP A 216 -0.05 -16.24 2.58
CA ASP A 216 0.48 -17.53 2.11
C ASP A 216 -0.29 -18.08 0.89
N VAL A 217 -1.42 -17.48 0.56
CA VAL A 217 -2.22 -17.79 -0.62
C VAL A 217 -2.62 -16.46 -1.27
N PRO A 218 -1.74 -15.87 -2.11
CA PRO A 218 -2.03 -14.58 -2.75
C PRO A 218 -3.20 -14.71 -3.73
N CYS A 219 -3.92 -13.59 -3.93
CA CYS A 219 -4.89 -13.50 -5.02
C CYS A 219 -4.18 -13.75 -6.35
N PRO A 220 -4.75 -14.54 -7.26
CA PRO A 220 -4.11 -14.80 -8.55
C PRO A 220 -3.95 -13.51 -9.36
N LEU A 221 -2.74 -13.28 -9.84
CA LEU A 221 -2.42 -12.16 -10.72
C LEU A 221 -2.63 -12.56 -12.18
N MET A 222 -3.19 -11.63 -12.95
CA MET A 222 -3.38 -11.77 -14.38
C MET A 222 -2.48 -10.79 -15.11
N TYR A 223 -2.14 -11.11 -16.35
CA TYR A 223 -1.38 -10.25 -17.25
C TYR A 223 -2.15 -9.98 -18.54
N SER A 224 -2.09 -8.73 -19.02
CA SER A 224 -2.58 -8.35 -20.34
C SER A 224 -1.68 -7.31 -20.97
N GLU A 225 -1.58 -7.35 -22.30
CA GLU A 225 -1.06 -6.24 -23.09
C GLU A 225 -2.19 -5.62 -23.89
N LEU A 226 -2.27 -4.30 -23.87
CA LEU A 226 -3.25 -3.57 -24.67
C LEU A 226 -2.71 -2.23 -25.10
N ALA A 227 -3.31 -1.68 -26.14
CA ALA A 227 -3.08 -0.30 -26.52
C ALA A 227 -4.39 0.50 -26.32
N ILE A 228 -4.26 1.69 -25.76
CA ILE A 228 -5.38 2.59 -25.53
C ILE A 228 -5.16 3.91 -26.28
N PRO A 229 -6.21 4.49 -26.91
CA PRO A 229 -6.14 5.82 -27.47
C PRO A 229 -5.83 6.89 -26.39
N SER A 230 -5.25 8.01 -26.79
CA SER A 230 -4.82 9.09 -25.91
C SER A 230 -5.92 9.68 -25.00
N ASN A 231 -7.18 9.54 -25.39
CA ASN A 231 -8.33 10.16 -24.72
C ASN A 231 -9.22 9.16 -23.94
N THR A 232 -8.85 7.89 -23.89
CA THR A 232 -9.66 6.86 -23.21
C THR A 232 -9.31 6.64 -21.74
N ALA A 233 -8.16 7.14 -21.31
CA ALA A 233 -7.74 7.07 -19.91
C ALA A 233 -8.27 8.28 -19.14
N VAL A 234 -9.00 8.03 -18.07
CA VAL A 234 -9.54 9.07 -17.20
C VAL A 234 -8.79 9.03 -15.87
N LEU A 235 -8.20 10.17 -15.49
CA LEU A 235 -7.71 10.37 -14.14
C LEU A 235 -8.85 10.92 -13.27
N CYS A 236 -9.19 10.21 -12.22
CA CYS A 236 -10.33 10.52 -11.36
C CYS A 236 -10.01 10.41 -9.88
N GLY A 237 -11.04 10.52 -9.03
CA GLY A 237 -10.90 10.52 -7.59
C GLY A 237 -10.65 11.92 -7.02
N LYS A 238 -10.83 12.09 -5.71
CA LYS A 238 -10.69 13.39 -5.03
C LYS A 238 -9.30 14.02 -5.15
N ALA A 239 -8.27 13.18 -5.29
CA ALA A 239 -6.88 13.61 -5.47
C ALA A 239 -6.43 13.61 -6.93
N GLY A 240 -7.28 13.24 -7.90
CA GLY A 240 -6.93 13.14 -9.31
C GLY A 240 -5.87 12.08 -9.63
N ASN A 241 -5.67 11.10 -8.73
CA ASN A 241 -4.61 10.10 -8.80
C ASN A 241 -5.12 8.66 -8.93
N THR A 242 -6.29 8.49 -9.50
CA THR A 242 -6.84 7.18 -9.84
C THR A 242 -6.98 7.10 -11.35
N PHE A 243 -6.23 6.20 -11.97
CA PHE A 243 -6.39 5.86 -13.38
C PHE A 243 -7.61 4.97 -13.56
N ARG A 244 -8.41 5.24 -14.57
CA ARG A 244 -9.56 4.43 -14.96
C ARG A 244 -9.62 4.32 -16.47
N SER A 245 -9.61 3.10 -16.95
CA SER A 245 -9.93 2.70 -18.33
C SER A 245 -10.61 1.33 -18.23
N PRO A 246 -11.94 1.26 -18.12
CA PRO A 246 -12.64 0.02 -17.82
C PRO A 246 -12.21 -1.14 -18.71
N PRO A 247 -12.08 -2.38 -18.14
CA PRO A 247 -12.35 -2.78 -16.77
C PRO A 247 -11.22 -2.40 -15.78
N PHE A 248 -10.16 -1.74 -16.24
CA PHE A 248 -8.94 -1.47 -15.48
C PHE A 248 -9.08 -0.24 -14.59
N ILE A 249 -8.53 -0.37 -13.37
CA ILE A 249 -8.41 0.71 -12.40
C ILE A 249 -7.08 0.60 -11.65
N LYS A 250 -6.38 1.73 -11.49
CA LYS A 250 -5.19 1.83 -10.61
C LYS A 250 -5.39 2.99 -9.64
N PHE A 251 -5.32 2.68 -8.35
CA PHE A 251 -5.39 3.67 -7.29
C PHE A 251 -4.00 4.18 -6.92
N GLY A 252 -3.91 5.45 -6.54
CA GLY A 252 -2.70 6.01 -5.98
C GLY A 252 -1.56 6.20 -6.99
N CYS A 253 -1.90 6.52 -8.26
CA CYS A 253 -0.91 6.86 -9.26
C CYS A 253 0.03 7.96 -8.77
N THR A 254 1.31 7.84 -9.07
CA THR A 254 2.33 8.84 -8.77
C THR A 254 2.21 10.03 -9.74
N GLU A 255 2.86 11.14 -9.41
CA GLU A 255 2.88 12.32 -10.31
C GLU A 255 3.52 11.99 -11.66
N ASP A 256 4.55 11.13 -11.67
CA ASP A 256 5.24 10.70 -12.89
C ASP A 256 4.32 9.84 -13.76
N GLU A 257 3.60 8.89 -13.16
CA GLU A 257 2.59 8.07 -13.86
C GLU A 257 1.45 8.94 -14.43
N ILE A 258 0.98 9.94 -13.67
CA ILE A 258 -0.04 10.89 -14.13
C ILE A 258 0.47 11.71 -15.34
N ALA A 259 1.73 12.17 -15.28
CA ALA A 259 2.32 12.98 -16.34
C ALA A 259 2.40 12.22 -17.69
N ILE A 260 2.59 10.91 -17.66
CA ILE A 260 2.60 10.06 -18.88
C ILE A 260 1.27 10.18 -19.64
N PHE A 261 0.13 10.25 -18.94
CA PHE A 261 -1.19 10.40 -19.56
C PHE A 261 -1.51 11.83 -20.01
N GLY A 262 -0.70 12.80 -19.62
CA GLY A 262 -0.82 14.19 -20.09
C GLY A 262 -0.37 14.41 -21.54
N THR A 263 0.22 13.41 -22.18
CA THR A 263 0.63 13.49 -23.59
C THR A 263 -0.51 13.06 -24.51
N ASN A 264 -0.61 13.71 -25.68
CA ASN A 264 -1.63 13.41 -26.71
C ASN A 264 -1.25 12.19 -27.57
N LYS A 265 -0.62 11.18 -26.99
CA LYS A 265 -0.22 9.95 -27.68
C LYS A 265 -1.01 8.77 -27.17
N ALA A 266 -1.26 7.81 -28.05
CA ALA A 266 -1.76 6.50 -27.64
C ALA A 266 -0.75 5.81 -26.70
N LYS A 267 -1.20 4.93 -25.84
CA LYS A 267 -0.36 4.23 -24.87
C LYS A 267 -0.44 2.73 -25.10
N LYS A 268 0.71 2.07 -25.12
CA LYS A 268 0.80 0.63 -24.94
C LYS A 268 0.99 0.35 -23.46
N LEU A 269 0.13 -0.49 -22.90
CA LEU A 269 0.12 -0.88 -21.50
C LEU A 269 0.44 -2.37 -21.39
N ARG A 270 1.38 -2.72 -20.51
CA ARG A 270 1.56 -4.07 -19.99
C ARG A 270 1.11 -4.05 -18.55
N LEU A 271 0.09 -4.83 -18.22
CA LEU A 271 -0.63 -4.73 -16.96
C LEU A 271 -0.55 -6.03 -16.18
N ILE A 272 -0.18 -5.93 -14.90
CA ILE A 272 -0.36 -6.97 -13.90
C ILE A 272 -1.49 -6.53 -12.97
N TYR A 273 -2.50 -7.37 -12.79
CA TYR A 273 -3.71 -6.99 -12.08
C TYR A 273 -4.40 -8.17 -11.38
N GLU A 274 -5.20 -7.83 -10.38
CA GLU A 274 -6.15 -8.73 -9.72
C GLU A 274 -7.55 -8.52 -10.29
N LEU A 275 -8.29 -9.61 -10.47
CA LEU A 275 -9.70 -9.55 -10.84
C LEU A 275 -10.59 -9.42 -9.62
N SER A 276 -11.62 -8.58 -9.74
CA SER A 276 -12.61 -8.34 -8.68
C SER A 276 -13.93 -7.93 -9.28
N VAL A 277 -14.98 -7.91 -8.47
CA VAL A 277 -16.28 -7.36 -8.85
C VAL A 277 -16.42 -5.96 -8.29
N ASN A 278 -16.86 -5.02 -9.13
CA ASN A 278 -17.23 -3.67 -8.71
C ASN A 278 -18.76 -3.58 -8.62
N GLU A 279 -19.28 -3.08 -7.50
CA GLU A 279 -20.72 -2.82 -7.34
C GLU A 279 -20.98 -1.31 -7.37
N TYR A 280 -21.77 -0.85 -8.30
CA TYR A 280 -22.16 0.54 -8.41
C TYR A 280 -23.60 0.67 -8.89
N GLY A 281 -24.41 1.50 -8.21
CA GLY A 281 -25.82 1.70 -8.57
C GLY A 281 -26.68 0.43 -8.49
N GLY A 282 -26.29 -0.57 -7.69
CA GLY A 282 -26.98 -1.87 -7.62
C GLY A 282 -26.65 -2.84 -8.74
N GLN A 283 -25.74 -2.47 -9.62
CA GLN A 283 -25.24 -3.32 -10.70
C GLN A 283 -23.81 -3.80 -10.40
N ARG A 284 -23.45 -4.96 -10.96
CA ARG A 284 -22.14 -5.60 -10.77
C ARG A 284 -21.38 -5.61 -12.09
N TYR A 285 -20.11 -5.25 -12.04
CA TYR A 285 -19.23 -5.09 -13.20
C TYR A 285 -17.90 -5.80 -12.98
N PRO A 286 -17.27 -6.35 -14.03
CA PRO A 286 -15.91 -6.85 -13.93
C PRO A 286 -14.96 -5.68 -13.66
N GLN A 287 -13.98 -5.91 -12.81
CA GLN A 287 -12.94 -4.94 -12.49
C GLN A 287 -11.58 -5.61 -12.41
N ALA A 288 -10.61 -5.03 -13.09
CA ALA A 288 -9.19 -5.40 -13.05
C ALA A 288 -8.43 -4.32 -12.26
N LYS A 289 -8.06 -4.64 -11.01
CA LYS A 289 -7.27 -3.75 -10.14
C LYS A 289 -5.80 -3.89 -10.48
N ILE A 290 -5.23 -2.89 -11.13
CA ILE A 290 -3.82 -2.89 -11.54
C ILE A 290 -2.94 -2.86 -10.29
N VAL A 291 -2.06 -3.86 -10.20
CA VAL A 291 -1.01 -4.00 -9.20
C VAL A 291 0.24 -3.28 -9.68
N ASP A 292 0.64 -3.59 -10.94
CA ASP A 292 1.80 -2.97 -11.57
C ASP A 292 1.59 -2.81 -13.08
N TRP A 293 2.35 -1.90 -13.71
CA TRP A 293 2.25 -1.64 -15.13
C TRP A 293 3.52 -1.06 -15.73
N GLU A 294 3.68 -1.33 -17.02
CA GLU A 294 4.59 -0.60 -17.88
C GLU A 294 3.78 0.18 -18.92
N ILE A 295 4.15 1.43 -19.16
CA ILE A 295 3.47 2.35 -20.08
C ILE A 295 4.47 2.88 -21.09
N GLU A 296 4.17 2.69 -22.37
CA GLU A 296 4.96 3.20 -23.47
C GLU A 296 4.10 4.08 -24.39
N ASP A 297 4.66 5.21 -24.87
CA ASP A 297 4.03 6.02 -25.91
C ASP A 297 4.05 5.28 -27.25
N VAL A 298 2.94 5.37 -27.98
CA VAL A 298 2.84 4.81 -29.33
C VAL A 298 2.50 5.91 -30.31
N ASP A 299 3.27 6.02 -31.38
CA ASP A 299 3.11 7.06 -32.40
C ASP A 299 2.01 6.72 -33.45
N GLU A 300 1.56 5.47 -33.51
CA GLU A 300 0.53 5.03 -34.43
C GLU A 300 -0.88 5.21 -33.84
N PRO A 301 -1.90 5.55 -34.65
CA PRO A 301 -3.27 5.61 -34.20
C PRO A 301 -3.74 4.21 -33.75
N VAL A 302 -4.22 4.11 -32.52
CA VAL A 302 -4.76 2.90 -31.94
C VAL A 302 -6.28 2.96 -31.99
N GLU A 303 -6.91 1.96 -32.58
CA GLU A 303 -8.36 1.80 -32.48
C GLU A 303 -8.74 1.37 -31.05
N PRO A 304 -9.85 1.88 -30.48
CA PRO A 304 -10.32 1.44 -29.17
C PRO A 304 -10.60 -0.06 -29.19
N VAL A 305 -9.94 -0.80 -28.30
CA VAL A 305 -10.06 -2.28 -28.23
C VAL A 305 -11.50 -2.72 -27.89
N LEU A 306 -12.26 -1.87 -27.18
CA LEU A 306 -13.67 -2.11 -26.84
C LEU A 306 -14.38 -0.76 -26.66
N ASP A 307 -15.60 -0.67 -27.17
CA ASP A 307 -16.51 0.44 -26.85
C ASP A 307 -17.19 0.17 -25.51
N TRP A 308 -16.56 0.64 -24.45
CA TRP A 308 -17.04 0.43 -23.09
C TRP A 308 -18.28 1.26 -22.75
N SER A 309 -18.56 2.34 -23.49
CA SER A 309 -19.79 3.11 -23.33
C SER A 309 -21.03 2.26 -23.68
N ALA A 310 -20.88 1.33 -24.64
CA ALA A 310 -21.92 0.38 -24.99
C ALA A 310 -22.16 -0.70 -23.91
N ILE A 311 -21.16 -0.95 -23.04
CA ILE A 311 -21.24 -2.01 -22.00
C ILE A 311 -21.68 -1.43 -20.65
N PHE A 312 -21.28 -0.20 -20.32
CA PHE A 312 -21.47 0.38 -18.99
C PHE A 312 -22.41 1.60 -18.94
N GLY A 313 -22.89 2.09 -20.11
CA GLY A 313 -23.70 3.31 -20.20
C GLY A 313 -22.92 4.56 -19.77
N ASP A 314 -23.37 5.72 -20.23
CA ASP A 314 -22.85 7.05 -19.83
C ASP A 314 -23.07 7.34 -18.34
#